data_a85c5bcef1afea3b8dd78aa3fe0474e0
#
_entry.id   a85c5bcef1afea3b8dd78aa3fe0474e0
#
_cell.length_a   1.000
_cell.length_b   1.000
_cell.length_c   1.000
_cell.angle_alpha   90.00
_cell.angle_beta   90.00
_cell.angle_gamma   90.00
#
_symmetry.space_group_name_H-M   'P 1'
#
loop_
_entity.id
_entity.type
_entity.pdbx_description
1 polymer ?
#
loop_
_entity_poly.entity_id
_entity_poly.type
_entity_poly.pdbx_seq_one_letter_code
_entity_poly.pdbx_strand_id
1 'polypeptide(L)'
;MVTSWITFAEVLMQPLQKGDAALVAGYRGLFTPSAHFEILPVDQRTSDLAASLRALHGFKLPDAIHIATGMVAGCTHYVTGDAKWSKAGLHVIDARTL
;
A
#
# COMPACT_ATOMS: atom_id res chain seq x y z
N MET A 1 -8.11 -8.12 -3.69
CA MET A 1 -7.26 -6.92 -3.55
C MET A 1 -6.68 -6.89 -2.15
N VAL A 2 -5.40 -6.57 -2.06
CA VAL A 2 -4.66 -6.56 -0.80
C VAL A 2 -4.05 -5.18 -0.56
N THR A 3 -4.11 -4.70 0.66
CA THR A 3 -3.43 -3.49 1.11
C THR A 3 -2.94 -3.67 2.55
N SER A 4 -2.30 -2.65 3.12
CA SER A 4 -1.80 -2.69 4.48
C SER A 4 -2.41 -1.57 5.33
N TRP A 5 -2.26 -1.69 6.64
CA TRP A 5 -2.69 -0.63 7.57
C TRP A 5 -1.90 0.67 7.40
N ILE A 6 -0.73 0.63 6.75
CA ILE A 6 0.01 1.84 6.35
C ILE A 6 -0.79 2.66 5.35
N THR A 7 -1.42 2.02 4.36
CA THR A 7 -2.29 2.71 3.39
C THR A 7 -3.45 3.39 4.10
N PHE A 8 -4.06 2.69 5.06
CA PHE A 8 -5.14 3.27 5.88
C PHE A 8 -4.69 4.56 6.57
N ALA A 9 -3.52 4.55 7.21
CA ALA A 9 -2.98 5.74 7.85
C ALA A 9 -2.72 6.86 6.85
N GLU A 10 -2.17 6.56 5.69
CA GLU A 10 -1.85 7.54 4.66
C GLU A 10 -3.09 8.23 4.10
N VAL A 11 -4.16 7.46 3.79
CA VAL A 11 -5.37 8.04 3.21
C VAL A 11 -6.15 8.88 4.21
N LEU A 12 -6.01 8.61 5.51
CA LEU A 12 -6.70 9.36 6.55
C LEU A 12 -6.02 10.68 6.91
N MET A 13 -4.74 10.82 6.62
CA MET A 13 -3.95 11.96 7.08
C MET A 13 -4.53 13.30 6.63
N GLN A 14 -4.75 13.49 5.32
CA GLN A 14 -5.27 14.76 4.81
C GLN A 14 -6.70 15.06 5.25
N PRO A 15 -7.65 14.11 5.15
CA PRO A 15 -9.01 14.36 5.64
C PRO A 15 -9.07 14.74 7.12
N LEU A 16 -8.24 14.11 7.95
CA LEU A 16 -8.15 14.45 9.37
C LEU A 16 -7.60 15.85 9.57
N GLN A 17 -6.55 16.23 8.84
CA GLN A 17 -5.96 17.58 8.91
C GLN A 17 -6.96 18.67 8.48
N LYS A 18 -7.79 18.37 7.49
CA LYS A 18 -8.79 19.31 6.97
C LYS A 18 -10.10 19.32 7.76
N GLY A 19 -10.27 18.40 8.72
CA GLY A 19 -11.50 18.27 9.47
C GLY A 19 -12.68 17.75 8.66
N ASP A 20 -12.43 17.00 7.60
CA ASP A 20 -13.47 16.45 6.73
C ASP A 20 -14.00 15.14 7.31
N ALA A 21 -14.95 15.24 8.23
CA ALA A 21 -15.50 14.10 8.95
C ALA A 21 -16.20 13.09 8.03
N ALA A 22 -16.87 13.56 6.99
CA ALA A 22 -17.57 12.68 6.04
C ALA A 22 -16.58 11.82 5.26
N LEU A 23 -15.47 12.40 4.79
CA LEU A 23 -14.45 11.68 4.06
C LEU A 23 -13.70 10.70 4.96
N VAL A 24 -13.41 11.09 6.21
CA VAL A 24 -12.80 10.20 7.20
C VAL A 24 -13.69 8.97 7.43
N ALA A 25 -14.98 9.17 7.63
CA ALA A 25 -15.93 8.07 7.83
C ALA A 25 -15.99 7.16 6.60
N GLY A 26 -15.96 7.74 5.40
CA GLY A 26 -15.94 6.99 4.14
C GLY A 26 -14.73 6.09 4.02
N TYR A 27 -13.54 6.60 4.30
CA TYR A 27 -12.31 5.79 4.25
C TYR A 27 -12.30 4.71 5.33
N ARG A 28 -12.72 5.02 6.55
CA ARG A 28 -12.80 4.01 7.62
C ARG A 28 -13.75 2.87 7.26
N GLY A 29 -14.87 3.19 6.61
CA GLY A 29 -15.80 2.17 6.13
C GLY A 29 -15.23 1.31 5.01
N LEU A 30 -14.46 1.91 4.10
CA LEU A 30 -13.82 1.20 3.00
C LEU A 30 -12.78 0.18 3.50
N PHE A 31 -12.03 0.51 4.55
CA PHE A 31 -11.00 -0.37 5.12
C PHE A 31 -11.60 -1.39 6.10
N THR A 32 -12.72 -1.98 5.72
CA THR A 32 -13.35 -3.07 6.45
C THR A 32 -13.06 -4.38 5.72
N PRO A 33 -12.58 -5.43 6.39
CA PRO A 33 -12.32 -6.71 5.75
C PRO A 33 -13.56 -7.24 5.01
N SER A 34 -13.34 -7.71 3.78
CA SER A 34 -14.39 -8.27 2.94
C SER A 34 -13.83 -9.36 2.05
N ALA A 35 -14.70 -10.05 1.29
CA ALA A 35 -14.27 -11.11 0.37
C ALA A 35 -13.33 -10.60 -0.73
N HIS A 36 -13.37 -9.29 -1.05
CA HIS A 36 -12.63 -8.71 -2.16
C HIS A 36 -11.53 -7.75 -1.72
N PHE A 37 -11.41 -7.48 -0.43
CA PHE A 37 -10.49 -6.48 0.09
C PHE A 37 -9.89 -6.97 1.42
N GLU A 38 -8.60 -7.24 1.40
CA GLU A 38 -7.85 -7.74 2.55
C GLU A 38 -6.85 -6.69 3.03
N ILE A 39 -6.86 -6.43 4.33
CA ILE A 39 -5.95 -5.48 4.97
C ILE A 39 -4.97 -6.27 5.83
N LEU A 40 -3.68 -6.16 5.50
CA LEU A 40 -2.64 -6.94 6.17
C LEU A 40 -1.86 -6.09 7.16
N PRO A 41 -1.43 -6.68 8.28
CA PRO A 41 -0.57 -5.99 9.23
C PRO A 41 0.85 -5.83 8.67
N VAL A 42 1.57 -4.84 9.19
CA VAL A 42 3.00 -4.69 8.92
C VAL A 42 3.73 -5.44 10.04
N ASP A 43 4.03 -6.69 9.81
CA ASP A 43 4.71 -7.57 10.76
C ASP A 43 6.23 -7.59 10.53
N GLN A 44 6.96 -8.44 11.27
CA GLN A 44 8.40 -8.55 11.16
C GLN A 44 8.84 -8.98 9.75
N ARG A 45 8.16 -9.97 9.15
CA ARG A 45 8.49 -10.48 7.82
C ARG A 45 8.33 -9.41 6.76
N THR A 46 7.23 -8.69 6.80
CA THR A 46 6.94 -7.57 5.87
C THR A 46 7.97 -6.46 6.04
N SER A 47 8.28 -6.11 7.28
CA SER A 47 9.25 -5.06 7.59
C SER A 47 10.67 -5.41 7.12
N ASP A 48 11.06 -6.65 7.31
CA ASP A 48 12.37 -7.16 6.88
C ASP A 48 12.51 -7.10 5.36
N LEU A 49 11.49 -7.55 4.65
CA LEU A 49 11.45 -7.47 3.18
C LEU A 49 11.43 -6.01 2.70
N ALA A 50 10.69 -5.14 3.36
CA ALA A 50 10.67 -3.71 3.04
C ALA A 50 12.05 -3.07 3.19
N ALA A 51 12.79 -3.42 4.24
CA ALA A 51 14.15 -2.95 4.44
C ALA A 51 15.07 -3.37 3.30
N SER A 52 14.95 -4.62 2.85
CA SER A 52 15.72 -5.15 1.71
C SER A 52 15.38 -4.41 0.41
N LEU A 53 14.11 -4.18 0.15
CA LEU A 53 13.66 -3.44 -1.04
C LEU A 53 14.18 -2.01 -1.04
N ARG A 54 14.19 -1.36 0.12
CA ARG A 54 14.71 -0.02 0.27
C ARG A 54 16.24 -0.01 0.02
N ALA A 55 16.96 -0.96 0.58
CA ALA A 55 18.40 -1.05 0.41
C ALA A 55 18.82 -1.32 -1.05
N LEU A 56 18.08 -2.20 -1.74
CA LEU A 56 18.41 -2.61 -3.11
C LEU A 56 17.93 -1.62 -4.17
N HIS A 57 16.77 -1.02 -3.99
CA HIS A 57 16.12 -0.22 -5.02
C HIS A 57 15.91 1.25 -4.66
N GLY A 58 16.19 1.64 -3.42
CA GLY A 58 16.08 3.04 -2.98
C GLY A 58 14.65 3.54 -2.85
N PHE A 59 13.67 2.67 -2.69
CA PHE A 59 12.28 3.08 -2.45
C PHE A 59 12.15 3.84 -1.14
N LYS A 60 11.21 4.78 -1.07
CA LYS A 60 10.81 5.37 0.20
C LYS A 60 10.16 4.29 1.06
N LEU A 61 10.24 4.44 2.38
CA LEU A 61 9.77 3.40 3.30
C LEU A 61 8.30 3.03 3.10
N PRO A 62 7.35 3.98 2.94
CA PRO A 62 5.96 3.60 2.68
C PRO A 62 5.79 2.75 1.41
N ASP A 63 6.47 3.11 0.32
CA ASP A 63 6.42 2.34 -0.93
C ASP A 63 7.00 0.95 -0.75
N ALA A 64 8.14 0.84 -0.06
CA ALA A 64 8.76 -0.45 0.23
C ALA A 64 7.82 -1.35 1.04
N ILE A 65 7.10 -0.79 2.01
CA ILE A 65 6.12 -1.53 2.82
C ILE A 65 4.94 -2.02 1.97
N HIS A 66 4.42 -1.18 1.06
CA HIS A 66 3.33 -1.60 0.16
C HIS A 66 3.76 -2.74 -0.74
N ILE A 67 4.94 -2.65 -1.35
CA ILE A 67 5.49 -3.69 -2.20
C ILE A 67 5.71 -4.98 -1.40
N ALA A 68 6.32 -4.89 -0.24
CA ALA A 68 6.58 -6.03 0.64
C ALA A 68 5.28 -6.72 1.06
N THR A 69 4.25 -5.94 1.39
CA THR A 69 2.93 -6.48 1.73
C THR A 69 2.36 -7.31 0.59
N GLY A 70 2.44 -6.80 -0.64
CA GLY A 70 1.99 -7.53 -1.82
C GLY A 70 2.78 -8.80 -2.05
N MET A 71 4.10 -8.76 -1.90
CA MET A 71 4.95 -9.95 -2.07
C MET A 71 4.64 -11.04 -1.05
N VAL A 72 4.48 -10.67 0.22
CA VAL A 72 4.14 -11.60 1.30
C VAL A 72 2.77 -12.24 1.04
N ALA A 73 1.83 -11.48 0.49
CA ALA A 73 0.50 -11.97 0.15
C ALA A 73 0.44 -12.78 -1.16
N GLY A 74 1.55 -12.85 -1.90
CA GLY A 74 1.60 -13.57 -3.17
C GLY A 74 0.95 -12.82 -4.34
N CYS A 75 0.88 -11.50 -4.27
CA CYS A 75 0.34 -10.68 -5.36
C CYS A 75 1.22 -10.75 -6.59
N THR A 76 0.60 -10.79 -7.78
CA THR A 76 1.30 -10.85 -9.06
C THR A 76 1.35 -9.50 -9.77
N HIS A 77 0.43 -8.60 -9.45
CA HIS A 77 0.32 -7.28 -10.07
C HIS A 77 0.20 -6.20 -9.01
N TYR A 78 0.75 -5.03 -9.30
CA TYR A 78 0.77 -3.87 -8.41
C TYR A 78 0.15 -2.68 -9.12
N VAL A 79 -0.84 -2.06 -8.49
CA VAL A 79 -1.49 -0.84 -9.00
C VAL A 79 -0.86 0.36 -8.31
N THR A 80 -0.23 1.23 -9.06
CA THR A 80 0.42 2.43 -8.52
C THR A 80 0.48 3.52 -9.58
N GLY A 81 0.51 4.78 -9.13
CA GLY A 81 0.81 5.91 -10.01
C GLY A 81 2.30 6.20 -10.14
N ASP A 82 3.16 5.42 -9.47
CA ASP A 82 4.61 5.60 -9.48
C ASP A 82 5.29 4.57 -10.38
N ALA A 83 5.77 5.02 -11.55
CA ALA A 83 6.45 4.17 -12.51
C ALA A 83 7.76 3.58 -11.97
N LYS A 84 8.33 4.14 -10.90
CA LYS A 84 9.58 3.64 -10.29
C LYS A 84 9.45 2.24 -9.73
N TRP A 85 8.25 1.78 -9.43
CA TRP A 85 8.04 0.43 -8.91
C TRP A 85 8.45 -0.65 -9.91
N SER A 86 8.41 -0.36 -11.22
CA SER A 86 8.80 -1.34 -12.24
C SER A 86 10.29 -1.70 -12.20
N LYS A 87 11.15 -0.85 -11.63
CA LYS A 87 12.58 -1.15 -11.49
C LYS A 87 12.88 -2.34 -10.57
N ALA A 88 11.94 -2.74 -9.73
CA ALA A 88 12.05 -3.92 -8.87
C ALA A 88 11.59 -5.20 -9.56
N GLY A 89 11.33 -5.18 -10.87
CA GLY A 89 10.85 -6.33 -11.64
C GLY A 89 9.38 -6.66 -11.43
N LEU A 90 8.59 -5.70 -10.92
CA LEU A 90 7.18 -5.90 -10.63
C LEU A 90 6.31 -5.66 -11.85
N HIS A 91 5.22 -6.41 -11.96
CA HIS A 91 4.16 -6.15 -12.92
C HIS A 91 3.30 -4.99 -12.42
N VAL A 92 3.54 -3.80 -12.96
CA VAL A 92 2.87 -2.57 -12.53
C VAL A 92 1.72 -2.23 -13.46
N ILE A 93 0.55 -1.95 -12.88
CA ILE A 93 -0.59 -1.35 -13.57
C ILE A 93 -0.64 0.11 -13.17
N ASP A 94 -0.55 1.01 -14.15
CA ASP A 94 -0.60 2.45 -13.89
C ASP A 94 -2.01 2.84 -13.46
N ALA A 95 -2.14 3.32 -12.22
CA ALA A 95 -3.44 3.73 -11.66
C ALA A 95 -4.10 4.85 -12.49
N ARG A 96 -3.30 5.66 -13.20
CA ARG A 96 -3.81 6.74 -14.04
C ARG A 96 -4.52 6.26 -15.30
N THR A 97 -4.34 4.98 -15.67
CA THR A 97 -4.96 4.38 -16.85
C THR A 97 -6.19 3.53 -16.56
N LEU A 98 -6.56 3.43 -15.28
CA LEU A 98 -7.73 2.66 -14.87
C LEU A 98 -9.05 3.39 -15.11
#